data_29729c136e07ffe889d41125c7852b07
#
_entry.id   29729c136e07ffe889d41125c7852b07
#
_cell.length_a   1.000
_cell.length_b   1.000
_cell.length_c   1.000
_cell.angle_alpha   90.00
_cell.angle_beta   90.00
_cell.angle_gamma   90.00
#
_symmetry.space_group_name_H-M   'P 1'
#
loop_
_entity.id
_entity.type
_entity.pdbx_description
1 polymer ?
#
loop_
_entity_poly.entity_id
_entity_poly.type
_entity_poly.pdbx_seq_one_letter_code
_entity_poly.pdbx_strand_id
1 'polypeptide(L)'
;VFSENVINFIQSDITATNANISNFTAVNASNYTALITPVANGLVTLNVNANIAQDSVGNFNTAAAQVTSDYDVSRPSVVIQNVPVNSASPFTATFVFSKTVIGFLLSDIGITNADISNFTVVDGSTYTALITPLVDGPVTLDVSEGVAQDSSGNLNTAATQVTSLYDVSRPSI
;
A
#
# COMPACT_ATOMS: atom_id res chain seq x y z
N VAL A 1 26.20 14.49 -4.11
CA VAL A 1 27.08 15.20 -5.03
C VAL A 1 27.50 16.50 -4.37
N PHE A 2 28.79 16.80 -4.31
CA PHE A 2 29.33 18.09 -3.89
C PHE A 2 29.49 18.99 -5.11
N SER A 3 29.46 20.29 -4.89
CA SER A 3 29.65 21.33 -5.94
C SER A 3 31.08 21.33 -6.50
N GLU A 4 32.03 20.81 -5.72
CA GLU A 4 33.47 20.73 -6.07
C GLU A 4 34.13 19.47 -5.48
N ASN A 5 35.38 19.21 -5.79
CA ASN A 5 36.09 18.05 -5.27
C ASN A 5 36.34 18.21 -3.77
N VAL A 6 36.04 17.18 -3.01
CA VAL A 6 36.24 17.12 -1.56
C VAL A 6 37.11 15.94 -1.18
N ILE A 7 37.76 16.06 -0.02
CA ILE A 7 38.51 15.02 0.65
C ILE A 7 37.85 14.68 2.00
N ASN A 8 38.17 13.52 2.54
CA ASN A 8 37.75 13.02 3.87
C ASN A 8 36.24 12.68 4.01
N PHE A 9 35.45 12.69 2.94
CA PHE A 9 34.04 12.24 3.01
C PHE A 9 33.99 10.72 3.04
N ILE A 10 33.39 10.17 4.11
CA ILE A 10 33.27 8.72 4.35
C ILE A 10 31.84 8.32 4.69
N GLN A 11 31.54 7.02 4.70
CA GLN A 11 30.17 6.52 4.96
C GLN A 11 29.58 7.03 6.28
N SER A 12 30.39 7.11 7.36
CA SER A 12 29.89 7.55 8.68
C SER A 12 29.49 9.03 8.74
N ASP A 13 29.80 9.82 7.71
CA ASP A 13 29.42 11.23 7.61
C ASP A 13 27.97 11.40 7.09
N ILE A 14 27.38 10.29 6.61
CA ILE A 14 25.98 10.25 6.23
C ILE A 14 25.18 9.73 7.43
N THR A 15 24.22 10.51 7.90
CA THR A 15 23.29 10.06 8.95
C THR A 15 21.95 9.67 8.33
N ALA A 16 21.40 8.54 8.77
CA ALA A 16 20.08 8.06 8.35
C ALA A 16 19.22 7.74 9.56
N THR A 17 17.90 7.96 9.47
CA THR A 17 16.93 7.38 10.38
C THR A 17 16.09 6.35 9.64
N ASN A 18 15.70 5.28 10.33
CA ASN A 18 14.92 4.17 9.80
C ASN A 18 15.57 3.49 8.57
N ALA A 19 16.89 3.57 8.42
CA ALA A 19 17.61 2.89 7.34
C ALA A 19 19.05 2.55 7.72
N ASN A 20 19.57 1.48 7.11
CA ASN A 20 20.98 1.13 7.10
C ASN A 20 21.66 1.70 5.84
N ILE A 21 22.91 2.12 5.99
CA ILE A 21 23.76 2.62 4.90
C ILE A 21 24.84 1.58 4.60
N SER A 22 25.01 1.22 3.34
CA SER A 22 26.03 0.27 2.88
C SER A 22 26.54 0.61 1.48
N ASN A 23 27.52 -0.14 0.99
CA ASN A 23 28.08 -0.02 -0.36
C ASN A 23 28.46 1.43 -0.73
N PHE A 24 29.02 2.16 0.26
CA PHE A 24 29.52 3.51 0.01
C PHE A 24 30.69 3.48 -0.98
N THR A 25 30.59 4.27 -2.03
CA THR A 25 31.59 4.30 -3.10
C THR A 25 31.83 5.74 -3.56
N ALA A 26 33.07 6.14 -3.65
CA ALA A 26 33.48 7.37 -4.33
C ALA A 26 33.52 7.09 -5.85
N VAL A 27 32.59 7.65 -6.60
CA VAL A 27 32.61 7.59 -8.08
C VAL A 27 33.72 8.48 -8.62
N ASN A 28 33.87 9.65 -8.01
CA ASN A 28 35.00 10.58 -8.18
C ASN A 28 35.10 11.48 -6.94
N ALA A 29 35.95 12.48 -6.96
CA ALA A 29 36.24 13.33 -5.79
C ALA A 29 35.05 14.26 -5.38
N SER A 30 34.00 14.40 -6.19
CA SER A 30 32.80 15.19 -5.86
C SER A 30 31.51 14.35 -5.84
N ASN A 31 31.58 13.08 -6.28
CA ASN A 31 30.38 12.26 -6.51
C ASN A 31 30.50 10.93 -5.75
N TYR A 32 29.57 10.67 -4.85
CA TYR A 32 29.54 9.50 -3.99
C TYR A 32 28.18 8.83 -4.07
N THR A 33 28.15 7.50 -3.94
CA THR A 33 26.93 6.69 -3.86
C THR A 33 26.93 5.82 -2.63
N ALA A 34 25.76 5.51 -2.13
CA ALA A 34 25.55 4.54 -1.06
C ALA A 34 24.20 3.83 -1.26
N LEU A 35 24.12 2.56 -0.84
CA LEU A 35 22.85 1.83 -0.77
C LEU A 35 22.19 2.17 0.56
N ILE A 36 20.94 2.62 0.48
CA ILE A 36 20.07 2.90 1.62
C ILE A 36 19.03 1.79 1.71
N THR A 37 19.05 1.04 2.80
CA THR A 37 18.12 -0.06 3.04
C THR A 37 17.21 0.29 4.22
N PRO A 38 15.93 0.62 3.99
CA PRO A 38 14.97 0.86 5.06
C PRO A 38 14.85 -0.33 6.01
N VAL A 39 14.58 -0.06 7.30
CA VAL A 39 14.49 -1.08 8.35
C VAL A 39 13.04 -1.45 8.65
N ALA A 40 12.13 -0.48 8.65
CA ALA A 40 10.72 -0.65 8.94
C ALA A 40 9.88 0.34 8.14
N ASN A 41 8.58 0.06 8.00
CA ASN A 41 7.63 1.04 7.44
C ASN A 41 7.73 2.36 8.18
N GLY A 42 7.64 3.46 7.44
CA GLY A 42 7.68 4.82 7.95
C GLY A 42 8.72 5.71 7.28
N LEU A 43 8.87 6.90 7.82
CA LEU A 43 9.74 7.92 7.25
C LEU A 43 11.22 7.51 7.34
N VAL A 44 11.90 7.50 6.22
CA VAL A 44 13.35 7.42 6.09
C VAL A 44 13.89 8.82 5.88
N THR A 45 14.93 9.21 6.62
CA THR A 45 15.61 10.50 6.42
C THR A 45 17.09 10.30 6.19
N LEU A 46 17.70 11.17 5.37
CA LEU A 46 19.13 11.21 5.12
C LEU A 46 19.65 12.62 5.30
N ASN A 47 20.80 12.76 5.98
CA ASN A 47 21.49 14.03 6.19
C ASN A 47 22.99 13.89 5.94
N VAL A 48 23.59 14.98 5.46
CA VAL A 48 25.02 15.23 5.43
C VAL A 48 25.25 16.57 6.12
N ASN A 49 25.93 16.54 7.26
CA ASN A 49 26.14 17.74 8.08
C ASN A 49 27.16 18.68 7.45
N ALA A 50 27.23 19.91 7.93
CA ALA A 50 28.33 20.81 7.64
C ALA A 50 29.61 20.34 8.32
N ASN A 51 30.77 20.76 7.81
CA ASN A 51 32.10 20.59 8.40
C ASN A 51 32.59 19.14 8.51
N ILE A 52 32.10 18.23 7.62
CA ILE A 52 32.52 16.81 7.62
C ILE A 52 33.42 16.46 6.45
N ALA A 53 33.48 17.29 5.43
CA ALA A 53 34.40 17.19 4.28
C ALA A 53 34.97 18.55 3.95
N GLN A 54 36.09 18.59 3.27
CA GLN A 54 36.76 19.86 2.89
C GLN A 54 37.32 19.77 1.46
N ASP A 55 37.48 20.92 0.82
CA ASP A 55 38.20 21.03 -0.43
C ASP A 55 39.72 20.93 -0.24
N SER A 56 40.48 21.04 -1.32
CA SER A 56 41.95 20.94 -1.30
C SER A 56 42.68 22.11 -0.62
N VAL A 57 41.97 23.23 -0.37
CA VAL A 57 42.52 24.43 0.31
C VAL A 57 42.00 24.57 1.75
N GLY A 58 41.19 23.62 2.22
CA GLY A 58 40.74 23.51 3.61
C GLY A 58 39.41 24.15 3.92
N ASN A 59 38.58 24.56 2.93
CA ASN A 59 37.24 25.04 3.17
C ASN A 59 36.28 23.85 3.43
N PHE A 60 35.55 23.93 4.52
CA PHE A 60 34.57 22.91 4.87
C PHE A 60 33.26 23.02 4.08
N ASN A 61 32.57 21.87 3.88
CA ASN A 61 31.26 21.83 3.25
C ASN A 61 30.19 22.49 4.11
N THR A 62 29.15 23.02 3.45
CA THR A 62 27.86 23.37 4.08
C THR A 62 27.02 22.13 4.25
N ALA A 63 26.03 22.15 5.17
CA ALA A 63 25.08 21.06 5.32
C ALA A 63 24.21 20.88 4.05
N ALA A 64 23.93 19.63 3.72
CA ALA A 64 22.94 19.33 2.69
C ALA A 64 21.50 19.56 3.22
N ALA A 65 20.57 19.86 2.32
CA ALA A 65 19.16 19.76 2.65
C ALA A 65 18.81 18.30 2.99
N GLN A 66 18.02 18.10 4.06
CA GLN A 66 17.55 16.77 4.44
C GLN A 66 16.74 16.15 3.31
N VAL A 67 17.03 14.90 2.98
CA VAL A 67 16.22 14.09 2.07
C VAL A 67 15.30 13.17 2.90
N THR A 68 14.03 13.07 2.50
CA THR A 68 13.04 12.21 3.14
C THR A 68 12.36 11.32 2.11
N SER A 69 11.99 10.10 2.54
CA SER A 69 11.20 9.16 1.73
C SER A 69 10.32 8.32 2.66
N ASP A 70 9.05 8.13 2.31
CA ASP A 70 8.18 7.18 3.00
C ASP A 70 8.44 5.77 2.46
N TYR A 71 8.69 4.83 3.37
CA TYR A 71 8.84 3.41 3.06
C TYR A 71 7.64 2.65 3.60
N ASP A 72 6.91 1.96 2.72
CA ASP A 72 5.74 1.17 3.08
C ASP A 72 5.68 -0.11 2.22
N VAL A 73 5.73 -1.26 2.89
CA VAL A 73 5.59 -2.60 2.28
C VAL A 73 4.38 -3.35 2.83
N SER A 74 3.53 -2.68 3.63
CA SER A 74 2.33 -3.31 4.17
C SER A 74 1.21 -3.37 3.13
N ARG A 75 0.69 -4.56 2.89
CA ARG A 75 -0.37 -4.83 1.92
C ARG A 75 -1.73 -4.35 2.47
N PRO A 76 -2.61 -3.73 1.66
CA PRO A 76 -4.00 -3.52 2.03
C PRO A 76 -4.71 -4.86 2.29
N SER A 77 -5.47 -4.96 3.37
CA SER A 77 -6.46 -6.02 3.56
C SER A 77 -7.85 -5.53 3.19
N VAL A 78 -8.77 -6.46 2.89
CA VAL A 78 -10.16 -6.13 2.56
C VAL A 78 -11.12 -6.99 3.39
N VAL A 79 -12.20 -6.36 3.87
CA VAL A 79 -13.29 -7.01 4.61
C VAL A 79 -14.60 -6.74 3.87
N ILE A 80 -15.40 -7.80 3.69
CA ILE A 80 -16.74 -7.71 3.09
C ILE A 80 -17.76 -7.61 4.22
N GLN A 81 -18.57 -6.58 4.20
CA GLN A 81 -19.53 -6.24 5.26
C GLN A 81 -20.96 -6.10 4.70
N ASN A 82 -21.94 -5.98 5.60
CA ASN A 82 -23.37 -5.81 5.26
C ASN A 82 -23.95 -6.95 4.41
N VAL A 83 -23.37 -8.15 4.54
CA VAL A 83 -23.91 -9.37 3.93
C VAL A 83 -24.77 -10.07 4.99
N PRO A 84 -26.09 -10.17 4.80
CA PRO A 84 -26.96 -10.83 5.76
C PRO A 84 -26.69 -12.33 5.80
N VAL A 85 -26.82 -12.96 6.97
CA VAL A 85 -26.68 -14.43 7.10
C VAL A 85 -27.76 -15.14 6.27
N ASN A 86 -29.00 -14.61 6.30
CA ASN A 86 -30.13 -15.07 5.48
C ASN A 86 -30.73 -13.87 4.75
N SER A 87 -31.15 -14.07 3.52
CA SER A 87 -31.76 -13.04 2.69
C SER A 87 -32.96 -13.61 1.94
N ALA A 88 -33.99 -12.79 1.77
CA ALA A 88 -35.17 -13.06 0.90
C ALA A 88 -35.35 -11.95 -0.16
N SER A 89 -34.35 -11.06 -0.31
CA SER A 89 -34.36 -9.93 -1.22
C SER A 89 -32.94 -9.49 -1.57
N PRO A 90 -32.73 -8.68 -2.62
CA PRO A 90 -31.45 -8.06 -2.91
C PRO A 90 -30.92 -7.25 -1.72
N PHE A 91 -29.59 -7.21 -1.56
CA PHE A 91 -28.90 -6.47 -0.51
C PHE A 91 -27.64 -5.75 -1.05
N THR A 92 -27.20 -4.73 -0.33
CA THR A 92 -25.96 -4.00 -0.68
C THR A 92 -24.82 -4.51 0.18
N ALA A 93 -23.81 -5.09 -0.44
CA ALA A 93 -22.57 -5.44 0.21
C ALA A 93 -21.61 -4.24 0.21
N THR A 94 -20.76 -4.16 1.25
CA THR A 94 -19.73 -3.13 1.40
C THR A 94 -18.36 -3.80 1.47
N PHE A 95 -17.40 -3.30 0.69
CA PHE A 95 -16.02 -3.76 0.63
C PHE A 95 -15.14 -2.67 1.26
N VAL A 96 -14.51 -2.98 2.40
CA VAL A 96 -13.71 -2.02 3.16
C VAL A 96 -12.26 -2.45 3.16
N PHE A 97 -11.41 -1.67 2.53
CA PHE A 97 -9.95 -1.85 2.56
C PHE A 97 -9.34 -1.16 3.78
N SER A 98 -8.26 -1.71 4.31
CA SER A 98 -7.53 -1.15 5.44
C SER A 98 -6.75 0.12 5.11
N LYS A 99 -6.60 0.43 3.81
CA LYS A 99 -5.93 1.61 3.26
C LYS A 99 -6.69 2.11 2.03
N THR A 100 -6.43 3.35 1.62
CA THR A 100 -6.81 3.83 0.28
C THR A 100 -6.16 2.97 -0.79
N VAL A 101 -6.96 2.50 -1.75
CA VAL A 101 -6.50 1.68 -2.87
C VAL A 101 -6.95 2.26 -4.21
N ILE A 102 -6.24 1.85 -5.26
CA ILE A 102 -6.58 2.11 -6.66
C ILE A 102 -6.70 0.78 -7.39
N GLY A 103 -7.44 0.78 -8.48
CA GLY A 103 -7.58 -0.37 -9.37
C GLY A 103 -8.73 -1.32 -9.03
N PHE A 104 -9.40 -1.20 -7.88
CA PHE A 104 -10.53 -2.08 -7.52
C PHE A 104 -11.77 -1.79 -8.37
N LEU A 105 -12.27 -2.82 -9.06
CA LEU A 105 -13.37 -2.75 -10.02
C LEU A 105 -14.47 -3.77 -9.67
N LEU A 106 -15.66 -3.60 -10.27
CA LEU A 106 -16.76 -4.57 -10.15
C LEU A 106 -16.35 -6.00 -10.55
N SER A 107 -15.51 -6.12 -11.57
CA SER A 107 -15.01 -7.42 -12.09
C SER A 107 -14.10 -8.17 -11.12
N ASP A 108 -13.61 -7.51 -10.07
CA ASP A 108 -12.67 -8.09 -9.10
C ASP A 108 -13.40 -8.76 -7.93
N ILE A 109 -14.73 -8.63 -7.90
CA ILE A 109 -15.60 -9.26 -6.90
C ILE A 109 -16.02 -10.64 -7.42
N GLY A 110 -15.53 -11.70 -6.77
CA GLY A 110 -15.98 -13.05 -6.98
C GLY A 110 -17.39 -13.23 -6.39
N ILE A 111 -18.31 -13.79 -7.19
CA ILE A 111 -19.70 -13.98 -6.78
C ILE A 111 -20.25 -15.29 -7.34
N THR A 112 -21.07 -15.99 -6.55
CA THR A 112 -21.86 -17.16 -7.00
C THR A 112 -23.32 -16.99 -6.64
N ASN A 113 -24.20 -17.55 -7.48
CA ASN A 113 -25.67 -17.56 -7.31
C ASN A 113 -26.30 -16.17 -7.15
N ALA A 114 -25.68 -15.12 -7.70
CA ALA A 114 -26.23 -13.77 -7.74
C ALA A 114 -25.68 -12.95 -8.90
N ASP A 115 -26.44 -11.96 -9.33
CA ASP A 115 -25.96 -10.86 -10.16
C ASP A 115 -25.43 -9.73 -9.28
N ILE A 116 -24.44 -8.99 -9.79
CA ILE A 116 -23.83 -7.84 -9.11
C ILE A 116 -23.99 -6.57 -9.97
N SER A 117 -24.39 -5.47 -9.36
CA SER A 117 -24.63 -4.20 -10.05
C SER A 117 -24.42 -3.00 -9.11
N ASN A 118 -24.65 -1.78 -9.62
CA ASN A 118 -24.58 -0.53 -8.86
C ASN A 118 -23.29 -0.37 -8.03
N PHE A 119 -22.15 -0.76 -8.63
CA PHE A 119 -20.85 -0.56 -8.01
C PHE A 119 -20.58 0.93 -7.80
N THR A 120 -20.30 1.32 -6.58
CA THR A 120 -20.08 2.71 -6.18
C THR A 120 -18.81 2.84 -5.35
N VAL A 121 -17.98 3.81 -5.70
CA VAL A 121 -16.84 4.26 -4.88
C VAL A 121 -17.38 5.25 -3.86
N VAL A 122 -17.41 4.86 -2.59
CA VAL A 122 -17.84 5.74 -1.48
C VAL A 122 -16.69 6.68 -1.11
N ASP A 123 -15.49 6.11 -0.96
CA ASP A 123 -14.23 6.83 -0.74
C ASP A 123 -13.05 5.97 -1.25
N GLY A 124 -11.81 6.41 -0.99
CA GLY A 124 -10.61 5.71 -1.48
C GLY A 124 -10.39 4.32 -0.89
N SER A 125 -11.12 3.92 0.15
CA SER A 125 -11.00 2.62 0.83
C SER A 125 -12.30 1.85 0.91
N THR A 126 -13.44 2.46 0.56
CA THR A 126 -14.78 1.91 0.76
C THR A 126 -15.56 1.88 -0.54
N TYR A 127 -16.09 0.72 -0.88
CA TYR A 127 -16.85 0.46 -2.09
C TYR A 127 -18.12 -0.29 -1.75
N THR A 128 -19.19 -0.11 -2.54
CA THR A 128 -20.45 -0.83 -2.38
C THR A 128 -20.92 -1.42 -3.70
N ALA A 129 -21.68 -2.52 -3.62
CA ALA A 129 -22.36 -3.10 -4.78
C ALA A 129 -23.69 -3.72 -4.36
N LEU A 130 -24.68 -3.67 -5.26
CA LEU A 130 -25.97 -4.36 -5.11
C LEU A 130 -25.81 -5.81 -5.54
N ILE A 131 -26.20 -6.71 -4.66
CA ILE A 131 -26.23 -8.16 -4.85
C ILE A 131 -27.69 -8.59 -5.04
N THR A 132 -27.98 -9.22 -6.18
CA THR A 132 -29.32 -9.72 -6.53
C THR A 132 -29.25 -11.24 -6.64
N PRO A 133 -29.65 -11.99 -5.60
CA PRO A 133 -29.67 -13.45 -5.63
C PRO A 133 -30.57 -13.99 -6.75
N LEU A 134 -30.21 -15.15 -7.33
CA LEU A 134 -30.88 -15.74 -8.50
C LEU A 134 -31.88 -16.86 -8.10
N VAL A 135 -31.38 -17.83 -7.31
CA VAL A 135 -32.19 -18.99 -6.88
C VAL A 135 -31.92 -19.31 -5.42
N ASP A 136 -32.88 -19.97 -4.75
CA ASP A 136 -32.70 -20.41 -3.36
C ASP A 136 -31.39 -21.20 -3.20
N GLY A 137 -30.64 -20.85 -2.17
CA GLY A 137 -29.36 -21.46 -1.88
C GLY A 137 -28.26 -20.44 -1.46
N PRO A 138 -27.03 -20.91 -1.27
CA PRO A 138 -25.94 -20.06 -0.83
C PRO A 138 -25.51 -19.07 -1.93
N VAL A 139 -25.38 -17.80 -1.55
CA VAL A 139 -24.73 -16.74 -2.30
C VAL A 139 -23.37 -16.48 -1.66
N THR A 140 -22.30 -16.57 -2.41
CA THR A 140 -20.95 -16.30 -1.89
C THR A 140 -20.36 -15.05 -2.52
N LEU A 141 -19.58 -14.32 -1.74
CA LEU A 141 -18.81 -13.16 -2.18
C LEU A 141 -17.36 -13.29 -1.71
N ASP A 142 -16.42 -12.99 -2.58
CA ASP A 142 -15.01 -12.89 -2.24
C ASP A 142 -14.30 -11.77 -3.03
N VAL A 143 -13.08 -11.43 -2.60
CA VAL A 143 -12.16 -10.53 -3.32
C VAL A 143 -10.80 -11.20 -3.31
N SER A 144 -10.25 -11.47 -4.48
CA SER A 144 -8.95 -12.11 -4.63
C SER A 144 -7.81 -11.20 -4.19
N GLU A 145 -6.66 -11.77 -3.89
CA GLU A 145 -5.45 -10.97 -3.72
C GLU A 145 -4.99 -10.37 -5.05
N GLY A 146 -4.30 -9.24 -4.97
CA GLY A 146 -3.63 -8.65 -6.13
C GLY A 146 -4.53 -7.87 -7.10
N VAL A 147 -5.79 -7.59 -6.74
CA VAL A 147 -6.76 -6.89 -7.61
C VAL A 147 -6.79 -5.38 -7.38
N ALA A 148 -6.20 -4.91 -6.29
CA ALA A 148 -6.08 -3.50 -5.96
C ALA A 148 -4.73 -3.23 -5.28
N GLN A 149 -4.26 -1.99 -5.30
CA GLN A 149 -2.99 -1.62 -4.68
C GLN A 149 -3.08 -0.27 -3.96
N ASP A 150 -2.23 -0.08 -2.94
CA ASP A 150 -2.07 1.22 -2.29
C ASP A 150 -1.15 2.17 -3.10
N SER A 151 -0.93 3.38 -2.58
CA SER A 151 -0.07 4.39 -3.22
C SER A 151 1.41 4.00 -3.30
N SER A 152 1.85 3.02 -2.50
CA SER A 152 3.22 2.48 -2.51
C SER A 152 3.36 1.28 -3.46
N GLY A 153 2.27 0.86 -4.12
CA GLY A 153 2.25 -0.28 -5.05
C GLY A 153 2.07 -1.64 -4.37
N ASN A 154 1.75 -1.68 -3.07
CA ASN A 154 1.48 -2.93 -2.38
C ASN A 154 0.11 -3.47 -2.78
N LEU A 155 0.09 -4.66 -3.38
CA LEU A 155 -1.14 -5.34 -3.76
C LEU A 155 -1.92 -5.83 -2.53
N ASN A 156 -3.26 -5.82 -2.59
CA ASN A 156 -4.11 -6.29 -1.49
C ASN A 156 -3.93 -7.78 -1.19
N THR A 157 -4.25 -8.17 0.05
CA THR A 157 -4.47 -9.58 0.43
C THR A 157 -5.91 -9.98 0.09
N ALA A 158 -6.18 -11.29 -0.09
CA ALA A 158 -7.52 -11.78 -0.33
C ALA A 158 -8.46 -11.49 0.86
N ALA A 159 -9.73 -11.25 0.58
CA ALA A 159 -10.78 -11.24 1.59
C ALA A 159 -11.06 -12.66 2.10
N THR A 160 -11.57 -12.75 3.33
CA THR A 160 -12.28 -13.96 3.75
C THR A 160 -13.62 -14.01 3.00
N GLN A 161 -13.89 -15.12 2.31
CA GLN A 161 -15.18 -15.32 1.63
C GLN A 161 -16.31 -15.23 2.63
N VAL A 162 -17.39 -14.54 2.25
CA VAL A 162 -18.63 -14.46 3.02
C VAL A 162 -19.78 -15.15 2.28
N THR A 163 -20.76 -15.64 3.02
CA THR A 163 -21.90 -16.37 2.47
C THR A 163 -23.20 -15.85 3.06
N SER A 164 -24.22 -15.66 2.22
CA SER A 164 -25.62 -15.41 2.58
C SER A 164 -26.46 -16.56 2.09
N LEU A 165 -27.41 -17.06 2.88
CA LEU A 165 -28.39 -18.03 2.42
C LEU A 165 -29.61 -17.29 1.88
N TYR A 166 -29.84 -17.40 0.57
CA TYR A 166 -31.05 -16.86 -0.07
C TYR A 166 -32.16 -17.91 -0.05
N ASP A 167 -33.34 -17.52 0.46
CA ASP A 167 -34.50 -18.38 0.53
C ASP A 167 -35.79 -17.54 0.42
N VAL A 168 -36.56 -17.78 -0.63
CA VAL A 168 -37.88 -17.18 -0.89
C VAL A 168 -38.98 -18.24 -0.90
N SER A 169 -38.62 -19.50 -0.63
CA SER A 169 -39.59 -20.60 -0.58
C SER A 169 -40.50 -20.43 0.65
N ARG A 170 -41.80 -20.70 0.43
CA ARG A 170 -42.78 -20.65 1.52
C ARG A 170 -42.99 -22.02 2.13
N PRO A 171 -43.11 -22.10 3.47
CA PRO A 171 -43.53 -23.37 4.10
C PRO A 171 -44.84 -23.87 3.51
N SER A 172 -44.90 -25.16 3.23
CA SER A 172 -46.13 -25.85 2.80
C SER A 172 -46.65 -26.78 3.91
N ILE A 173 -47.97 -26.99 3.92
CA ILE A 173 -48.64 -27.93 4.84
C ILE A 173 -48.87 -29.25 4.08
#